data_8077513eab48ac5906b62bf2275dce23
#
_entry.id   8077513eab48ac5906b62bf2275dce23
#
_cell.length_a   1.000
_cell.length_b   1.000
_cell.length_c   1.000
_cell.angle_alpha   90.00
_cell.angle_beta   90.00
_cell.angle_gamma   90.00
#
_symmetry.space_group_name_H-M   'P 1'
#
loop_
_entity.id
_entity.type
_entity.pdbx_description
1 polymer ?
#
loop_
_entity_poly.entity_id
_entity_poly.type
_entity_poly.pdbx_seq_one_letter_code
_entity_poly.pdbx_strand_id
1 'polypeptide(L)'
;MDEIAIRDPRPGDDEPLEELITSHFSEGSSYGVDLGIGDPAYHVLVAVEGGDEGAGGADDDEGAGGGESDPDDAILGVMALREFADPAAVAEEMYFFDDPDLLPTAERYGHLEMGYVRDDATGRGIGSRLLERLHAVGAARGVDLFLADSWYHGGDDSPEKLFDAHGYETVHRDPIERSAAECPKCEGECVCEGALAVRRVGDDEGGAGTLRS
;
A
#
# COMPACT_ATOMS: atom_id res chain seq x y z
N MET A 1 -11.97 -9.04 20.75
CA MET A 1 -11.55 -8.46 19.45
C MET A 1 -10.10 -8.84 19.37
N ASP A 2 -9.79 -9.70 18.41
CA ASP A 2 -8.42 -10.17 18.25
C ASP A 2 -7.55 -8.98 17.84
N GLU A 3 -6.43 -8.83 18.52
CA GLU A 3 -5.49 -7.73 18.32
C GLU A 3 -4.81 -7.89 16.95
N ILE A 4 -4.79 -6.84 16.13
CA ILE A 4 -4.12 -6.86 14.83
C ILE A 4 -2.76 -6.19 15.03
N ALA A 5 -1.68 -6.91 14.74
CA ALA A 5 -0.33 -6.36 14.72
C ALA A 5 0.11 -6.01 13.30
N ILE A 6 0.95 -4.96 13.17
CA ILE A 6 1.63 -4.60 11.92
C ILE A 6 3.12 -4.85 12.11
N ARG A 7 3.73 -5.62 11.22
CA ARG A 7 5.14 -6.00 11.30
C ARG A 7 5.79 -6.14 9.91
N ASP A 8 7.11 -6.23 9.90
CA ASP A 8 7.85 -6.65 8.72
C ASP A 8 7.57 -8.12 8.40
N PRO A 9 7.65 -8.55 7.12
CA PRO A 9 7.57 -9.95 6.73
C PRO A 9 8.65 -10.78 7.41
N ARG A 10 8.32 -12.02 7.77
CA ARG A 10 9.24 -13.00 8.33
C ARG A 10 9.49 -14.14 7.34
N PRO A 11 10.58 -14.90 7.50
CA PRO A 11 10.74 -16.16 6.79
C PRO A 11 9.54 -17.07 7.07
N GLY A 12 8.90 -17.54 6.01
CA GLY A 12 7.67 -18.35 6.10
C GLY A 12 6.38 -17.58 5.78
N ASP A 13 6.43 -16.26 5.65
CA ASP A 13 5.30 -15.46 5.18
C ASP A 13 5.13 -15.53 3.64
N ASP A 14 6.14 -16.00 2.90
CA ASP A 14 6.16 -16.01 1.43
C ASP A 14 4.95 -16.73 0.84
N GLU A 15 4.66 -17.96 1.28
CA GLU A 15 3.53 -18.76 0.79
C GLU A 15 2.17 -18.13 1.14
N PRO A 16 1.90 -17.69 2.40
CA PRO A 16 0.68 -16.97 2.75
C PRO A 16 0.51 -15.63 2.01
N LEU A 17 1.60 -14.91 1.74
CA LEU A 17 1.55 -13.65 0.97
C LEU A 17 1.23 -13.90 -0.50
N GLU A 18 1.85 -14.91 -1.12
CA GLU A 18 1.55 -15.31 -2.49
C GLU A 18 0.07 -15.74 -2.62
N GLU A 19 -0.45 -16.50 -1.66
CA GLU A 19 -1.86 -16.91 -1.62
C GLU A 19 -2.78 -15.70 -1.49
N LEU A 20 -2.50 -14.76 -0.58
CA LEU A 20 -3.28 -13.54 -0.39
C LEU A 20 -3.34 -12.71 -1.67
N ILE A 21 -2.20 -12.46 -2.30
CA ILE A 21 -2.09 -11.63 -3.50
C ILE A 21 -2.76 -12.33 -4.69
N THR A 22 -2.51 -13.63 -4.89
CA THR A 22 -3.10 -14.42 -5.97
C THR A 22 -4.61 -14.52 -5.86
N SER A 23 -5.15 -14.69 -4.65
CA SER A 23 -6.60 -14.76 -4.41
C SER A 23 -7.31 -13.47 -4.78
N HIS A 24 -6.65 -12.33 -4.64
CA HIS A 24 -7.21 -11.02 -4.99
C HIS A 24 -7.28 -10.81 -6.51
N PHE A 25 -6.30 -11.30 -7.26
CA PHE A 25 -6.28 -11.22 -8.73
C PHE A 25 -7.10 -12.31 -9.45
N SER A 26 -7.85 -13.13 -8.77
CA SER A 26 -8.78 -14.25 -9.07
C SER A 26 -9.05 -14.62 -10.55
N GLU A 27 -8.15 -14.35 -11.49
CA GLU A 27 -8.22 -14.76 -12.90
C GLU A 27 -7.36 -16.01 -13.18
N GLY A 28 -6.97 -16.77 -12.13
CA GLY A 28 -6.32 -18.07 -12.28
C GLY A 28 -4.86 -18.05 -12.75
N SER A 29 -4.22 -16.90 -12.75
CA SER A 29 -2.79 -16.74 -13.01
C SER A 29 -2.07 -16.52 -11.68
N SER A 30 -1.14 -17.40 -11.34
CA SER A 30 -0.20 -17.14 -10.24
C SER A 30 0.71 -15.99 -10.66
N TYR A 31 0.55 -14.84 -10.04
CA TYR A 31 1.52 -13.76 -10.17
C TYR A 31 2.66 -14.05 -9.20
N GLY A 32 3.85 -14.34 -9.73
CA GLY A 32 5.06 -14.28 -8.92
C GLY A 32 5.28 -12.83 -8.52
N VAL A 33 4.92 -12.50 -7.29
CA VAL A 33 5.14 -11.15 -6.76
C VAL A 33 6.55 -11.13 -6.19
N ASP A 34 7.44 -10.39 -6.84
CA ASP A 34 8.72 -10.03 -6.22
C ASP A 34 8.42 -8.96 -5.17
N LEU A 35 8.39 -9.37 -3.91
CA LEU A 35 8.14 -8.46 -2.79
C LEU A 35 9.35 -7.57 -2.47
N GLY A 36 10.44 -7.64 -3.24
CA GLY A 36 11.64 -6.84 -3.01
C GLY A 36 12.23 -6.99 -1.60
N ILE A 37 11.94 -8.09 -0.90
CA ILE A 37 12.39 -8.32 0.48
C ILE A 37 13.93 -8.31 0.50
N GLY A 38 14.49 -7.35 1.25
CA GLY A 38 15.94 -7.15 1.34
C GLY A 38 16.49 -6.01 0.47
N ASP A 39 15.69 -5.43 -0.43
CA ASP A 39 16.02 -4.16 -1.08
C ASP A 39 15.83 -3.00 -0.09
N PRO A 40 16.86 -2.20 0.22
CA PRO A 40 16.75 -1.10 1.18
C PRO A 40 15.80 0.03 0.74
N ALA A 41 15.43 0.10 -0.53
CA ALA A 41 14.45 1.04 -1.07
C ALA A 41 13.01 0.50 -1.06
N TYR A 42 12.82 -0.76 -0.69
CA TYR A 42 11.54 -1.43 -0.71
C TYR A 42 11.09 -1.79 0.71
N HIS A 43 9.90 -1.36 1.10
CA HIS A 43 9.35 -1.55 2.44
C HIS A 43 8.03 -2.28 2.35
N VAL A 44 8.00 -3.49 2.88
CA VAL A 44 6.79 -4.32 2.96
C VAL A 44 6.35 -4.42 4.40
N LEU A 45 5.06 -4.23 4.65
CA LEU A 45 4.44 -4.46 5.95
C LEU A 45 3.29 -5.44 5.82
N VAL A 46 3.17 -6.31 6.80
CA VAL A 46 2.07 -7.27 6.93
C VAL A 46 1.23 -6.96 8.16
N ALA A 47 -0.07 -7.15 8.03
CA ALA A 47 -1.01 -7.15 9.15
C ALA A 47 -1.33 -8.60 9.51
N VAL A 48 -1.19 -8.96 10.78
CA VAL A 48 -1.44 -10.32 11.28
C VAL A 48 -2.44 -10.31 12.43
N GLU A 49 -3.16 -11.41 12.62
CA GLU A 49 -4.06 -11.62 13.75
C GLU A 49 -3.27 -12.23 14.92
N GLY A 50 -3.40 -11.66 16.12
CA GLY A 50 -2.81 -12.24 17.34
C GLY A 50 -1.31 -11.96 17.58
N GLY A 51 -0.63 -11.23 16.70
CA GLY A 51 0.80 -10.96 16.83
C GLY A 51 1.14 -9.97 17.94
N ASP A 52 2.22 -10.26 18.69
CA ASP A 52 2.86 -9.28 19.58
C ASP A 52 3.48 -8.16 18.74
N GLU A 53 3.10 -6.90 18.99
CA GLU A 53 3.73 -5.74 18.35
C GLU A 53 5.21 -5.70 18.80
N GLY A 54 6.10 -6.26 17.99
CA GLY A 54 7.54 -6.14 18.18
C GLY A 54 7.92 -4.67 18.16
N ALA A 55 7.92 -4.04 19.35
CA ALA A 55 8.55 -2.75 19.54
C ALA A 55 10.01 -2.89 19.10
N GLY A 56 10.37 -2.22 18.00
CA GLY A 56 11.76 -2.05 17.58
C GLY A 56 12.54 -1.31 18.67
N GLY A 57 12.97 -2.04 19.67
CA GLY A 57 13.96 -1.63 20.65
C GLY A 57 15.29 -2.20 20.21
N ALA A 58 16.24 -1.34 19.89
CA ALA A 58 17.64 -1.70 19.77
C ALA A 58 18.13 -2.16 21.14
N ASP A 59 18.19 -3.47 21.31
CA ASP A 59 19.01 -4.09 22.36
C ASP A 59 19.74 -5.28 21.70
N ASP A 60 21.04 -5.08 21.57
CA ASP A 60 22.00 -6.10 21.15
C ASP A 60 22.00 -7.25 22.17
N ASP A 61 21.31 -8.35 21.85
CA ASP A 61 21.58 -9.64 22.49
C ASP A 61 21.59 -10.75 21.43
N GLU A 62 22.80 -11.31 21.23
CA GLU A 62 23.07 -12.43 20.34
C GLU A 62 22.41 -13.71 20.85
N GLY A 63 21.14 -13.90 20.46
CA GLY A 63 20.41 -15.15 20.66
C GLY A 63 19.84 -15.63 19.33
N ALA A 64 20.52 -16.59 18.67
CA ALA A 64 20.02 -17.28 17.49
C ALA A 64 18.81 -18.16 17.90
N GLY A 65 17.64 -17.54 17.95
CA GLY A 65 16.34 -18.20 18.04
C GLY A 65 15.63 -18.00 16.71
N GLY A 66 15.66 -18.99 15.85
CA GLY A 66 14.75 -19.06 14.70
C GLY A 66 13.33 -19.14 15.26
N GLY A 67 12.62 -17.99 15.26
CA GLY A 67 11.21 -17.96 15.60
C GLY A 67 10.45 -18.67 14.50
N GLU A 68 10.00 -19.89 14.77
CA GLU A 68 8.98 -20.54 13.98
C GLU A 68 7.75 -19.63 14.03
N SER A 69 7.20 -19.30 12.85
CA SER A 69 5.93 -18.58 12.75
C SER A 69 4.89 -19.34 13.55
N ASP A 70 4.22 -18.64 14.48
CA ASP A 70 3.10 -19.25 15.19
C ASP A 70 2.03 -19.55 14.13
N PRO A 71 1.51 -20.80 14.03
CA PRO A 71 0.48 -21.13 13.05
C PRO A 71 -0.82 -20.33 13.24
N ASP A 72 -0.94 -19.56 14.31
CA ASP A 72 -2.05 -18.64 14.58
C ASP A 72 -1.84 -17.22 13.99
N ASP A 73 -0.65 -16.89 13.43
CA ASP A 73 -0.38 -15.58 12.82
C ASP A 73 -0.92 -15.49 11.37
N ALA A 74 -2.23 -15.61 11.22
CA ALA A 74 -2.84 -15.47 9.88
C ALA A 74 -2.59 -14.08 9.31
N ILE A 75 -2.03 -13.99 8.10
CA ILE A 75 -1.86 -12.72 7.39
C ILE A 75 -3.23 -12.22 6.94
N LEU A 76 -3.57 -11.01 7.38
CA LEU A 76 -4.83 -10.32 7.09
C LEU A 76 -4.68 -9.27 5.99
N GLY A 77 -3.47 -8.79 5.74
CA GLY A 77 -3.19 -7.80 4.71
C GLY A 77 -1.71 -7.53 4.54
N VAL A 78 -1.38 -6.91 3.43
CA VAL A 78 -0.03 -6.52 3.03
C VAL A 78 -0.08 -5.17 2.35
N MET A 79 0.96 -4.36 2.52
CA MET A 79 1.16 -3.13 1.76
C MET A 79 2.66 -2.89 1.56
N ALA A 80 3.03 -2.38 0.38
CA ALA A 80 4.41 -2.14 0.02
C ALA A 80 4.61 -0.72 -0.49
N LEU A 81 5.76 -0.13 -0.13
CA LEU A 81 6.24 1.17 -0.54
C LEU A 81 7.63 1.02 -1.13
N ARG A 82 7.89 1.66 -2.27
CA ARG A 82 9.22 1.77 -2.87
C ARG A 82 9.65 3.22 -2.97
N GLU A 83 10.93 3.47 -2.65
CA GLU A 83 11.51 4.80 -2.69
C GLU A 83 12.24 5.05 -4.01
N PHE A 84 12.07 6.29 -4.55
CA PHE A 84 12.74 6.73 -5.75
C PHE A 84 13.27 8.16 -5.58
N ALA A 85 14.38 8.47 -6.24
CA ALA A 85 14.92 9.81 -6.34
C ALA A 85 14.68 10.44 -7.73
N ASP A 86 14.32 9.63 -8.72
CA ASP A 86 14.12 10.04 -10.12
C ASP A 86 12.65 9.83 -10.52
N PRO A 87 11.92 10.88 -10.93
CA PRO A 87 10.53 10.74 -11.38
C PRO A 87 10.39 9.84 -12.62
N ALA A 88 11.40 9.76 -13.49
CA ALA A 88 11.34 8.85 -14.64
C ALA A 88 11.34 7.38 -14.19
N ALA A 89 12.13 7.03 -13.15
CA ALA A 89 12.13 5.69 -12.60
C ALA A 89 10.81 5.34 -11.90
N VAL A 90 10.12 6.33 -11.31
CA VAL A 90 8.76 6.12 -10.78
C VAL A 90 7.79 5.80 -11.91
N ALA A 91 7.81 6.61 -12.99
CA ALA A 91 6.90 6.44 -14.12
C ALA A 91 7.06 5.07 -14.80
N GLU A 92 8.29 4.54 -14.88
CA GLU A 92 8.56 3.21 -15.41
C GLU A 92 7.93 2.06 -14.58
N GLU A 93 7.67 2.29 -13.29
CA GLU A 93 7.07 1.30 -12.38
C GLU A 93 5.56 1.48 -12.22
N MET A 94 4.98 2.61 -12.63
CA MET A 94 3.54 2.84 -12.55
C MET A 94 2.78 1.96 -13.54
N TYR A 95 1.61 1.48 -13.12
CA TYR A 95 0.81 0.55 -13.92
C TYR A 95 -0.10 1.26 -14.94
N PHE A 96 -0.66 2.43 -14.56
CA PHE A 96 -1.62 3.17 -15.40
C PHE A 96 -0.98 4.34 -16.15
N PHE A 97 0.13 4.89 -15.63
CA PHE A 97 0.72 6.12 -16.15
C PHE A 97 2.24 5.96 -16.29
N ASP A 98 2.76 6.19 -17.48
CA ASP A 98 4.19 6.10 -17.79
C ASP A 98 4.84 7.47 -18.09
N ASP A 99 4.11 8.57 -17.81
CA ASP A 99 4.57 9.93 -18.07
C ASP A 99 5.06 10.60 -16.77
N PRO A 100 6.37 10.83 -16.63
CA PRO A 100 6.92 11.51 -15.46
C PRO A 100 6.48 12.96 -15.30
N ASP A 101 6.00 13.61 -16.37
CA ASP A 101 5.51 14.99 -16.32
C ASP A 101 4.18 15.11 -15.56
N LEU A 102 3.48 14.00 -15.30
CA LEU A 102 2.30 13.95 -14.44
C LEU A 102 2.65 14.04 -12.94
N LEU A 103 3.91 13.77 -12.58
CA LEU A 103 4.34 13.73 -11.18
C LEU A 103 4.66 15.14 -10.66
N PRO A 104 4.10 15.58 -9.52
CA PRO A 104 4.56 16.80 -8.85
C PRO A 104 6.03 16.70 -8.47
N THR A 105 6.78 17.78 -8.60
CA THR A 105 8.21 17.81 -8.25
C THR A 105 8.43 17.49 -6.77
N ALA A 106 9.35 16.57 -6.50
CA ALA A 106 9.79 16.16 -5.18
C ALA A 106 11.29 15.81 -5.19
N GLU A 107 11.93 15.79 -4.02
CA GLU A 107 13.32 15.31 -3.88
C GLU A 107 13.37 13.80 -3.75
N ARG A 108 12.36 13.20 -3.09
CA ARG A 108 12.21 11.76 -2.91
C ARG A 108 10.76 11.34 -2.93
N TYR A 109 10.48 10.40 -3.79
CA TYR A 109 9.16 9.80 -3.99
C TYR A 109 9.03 8.51 -3.20
N GLY A 110 7.84 8.26 -2.63
CA GLY A 110 7.44 6.98 -2.08
C GLY A 110 6.24 6.44 -2.88
N HIS A 111 6.46 5.46 -3.73
CA HIS A 111 5.41 4.84 -4.53
C HIS A 111 4.79 3.66 -3.78
N LEU A 112 3.47 3.66 -3.62
CA LEU A 112 2.73 2.53 -3.07
C LEU A 112 2.54 1.48 -4.18
N GLU A 113 3.38 0.46 -4.16
CA GLU A 113 3.43 -0.59 -5.18
C GLU A 113 2.23 -1.54 -5.11
N MET A 114 1.77 -1.81 -3.91
CA MET A 114 0.63 -2.70 -3.67
C MET A 114 -0.02 -2.45 -2.31
N GLY A 115 -1.30 -2.84 -2.21
CA GLY A 115 -2.02 -2.87 -0.94
C GLY A 115 -3.20 -3.83 -1.04
N TYR A 116 -3.18 -4.89 -0.22
CA TYR A 116 -4.24 -5.90 -0.17
C TYR A 116 -4.66 -6.18 1.25
N VAL A 117 -5.96 -6.29 1.46
CA VAL A 117 -6.54 -6.76 2.71
C VAL A 117 -7.49 -7.89 2.37
N ARG A 118 -7.42 -8.97 3.10
CA ARG A 118 -8.29 -10.14 2.96
C ARG A 118 -9.76 -9.72 3.03
N ASP A 119 -10.61 -10.25 2.17
CA ASP A 119 -12.02 -9.83 2.04
C ASP A 119 -12.79 -9.94 3.36
N ASP A 120 -12.56 -11.01 4.12
CA ASP A 120 -13.19 -11.25 5.43
C ASP A 120 -12.63 -10.37 6.56
N ALA A 121 -11.54 -9.64 6.31
CA ALA A 121 -10.89 -8.72 7.23
C ALA A 121 -11.08 -7.24 6.85
N THR A 122 -11.77 -6.96 5.73
CA THR A 122 -12.08 -5.59 5.30
C THR A 122 -12.94 -4.85 6.33
N GLY A 123 -12.89 -3.51 6.32
CA GLY A 123 -13.65 -2.68 7.27
C GLY A 123 -13.12 -2.65 8.71
N ARG A 124 -12.03 -3.38 9.01
CA ARG A 124 -11.36 -3.41 10.34
C ARG A 124 -10.27 -2.34 10.49
N GLY A 125 -10.10 -1.45 9.50
CA GLY A 125 -9.09 -0.38 9.51
C GLY A 125 -7.66 -0.86 9.21
N ILE A 126 -7.49 -2.09 8.71
CA ILE A 126 -6.17 -2.69 8.42
C ILE A 126 -5.42 -1.87 7.37
N GLY A 127 -6.06 -1.54 6.25
CA GLY A 127 -5.45 -0.74 5.18
C GLY A 127 -4.95 0.62 5.68
N SER A 128 -5.75 1.30 6.52
CA SER A 128 -5.36 2.57 7.16
C SER A 128 -4.11 2.42 8.02
N ARG A 129 -4.06 1.41 8.88
CA ARG A 129 -2.92 1.16 9.77
C ARG A 129 -1.64 0.82 8.99
N LEU A 130 -1.75 0.01 7.94
CA LEU A 130 -0.62 -0.30 7.04
C LEU A 130 -0.11 0.96 6.36
N LEU A 131 -1.01 1.76 5.79
CA LEU A 131 -0.67 3.01 5.10
C LEU A 131 -0.02 4.02 6.02
N GLU A 132 -0.59 4.26 7.21
CA GLU A 132 -0.01 5.15 8.24
C GLU A 132 1.39 4.72 8.64
N ARG A 133 1.61 3.41 8.80
CA ARG A 133 2.92 2.89 9.17
C ARG A 133 3.94 3.07 8.03
N LEU A 134 3.55 2.84 6.78
CA LEU A 134 4.42 3.10 5.62
C LEU A 134 4.70 4.60 5.44
N HIS A 135 3.74 5.48 5.70
CA HIS A 135 3.99 6.93 5.71
C HIS A 135 5.05 7.28 6.76
N ALA A 136 4.97 6.72 7.96
CA ALA A 136 5.97 6.96 9.00
C ALA A 136 7.35 6.44 8.59
N VAL A 137 7.44 5.26 7.98
CA VAL A 137 8.69 4.67 7.46
C VAL A 137 9.28 5.57 6.37
N GLY A 138 8.51 5.91 5.33
CA GLY A 138 8.98 6.73 4.21
C GLY A 138 9.41 8.14 4.66
N ALA A 139 8.61 8.80 5.53
CA ALA A 139 8.96 10.11 6.06
C ALA A 139 10.27 10.10 6.87
N ALA A 140 10.50 9.06 7.70
CA ALA A 140 11.75 8.89 8.44
C ALA A 140 12.97 8.70 7.52
N ARG A 141 12.76 8.24 6.28
CA ARG A 141 13.77 8.05 5.24
C ARG A 141 13.90 9.22 4.28
N GLY A 142 13.10 10.28 4.49
CA GLY A 142 13.16 11.52 3.72
C GLY A 142 12.28 11.54 2.47
N VAL A 143 11.29 10.64 2.36
CA VAL A 143 10.23 10.76 1.37
C VAL A 143 9.45 12.04 1.64
N ASP A 144 9.29 12.89 0.64
CA ASP A 144 8.54 14.15 0.71
C ASP A 144 7.25 14.15 -0.12
N LEU A 145 7.11 13.18 -1.04
CA LEU A 145 5.89 12.95 -1.81
C LEU A 145 5.55 11.46 -1.86
N PHE A 146 4.44 11.08 -1.29
CA PHE A 146 3.83 9.76 -1.49
C PHE A 146 2.93 9.78 -2.71
N LEU A 147 2.90 8.70 -3.47
CA LEU A 147 2.04 8.54 -4.63
C LEU A 147 1.48 7.12 -4.71
N ALA A 148 0.29 7.02 -5.26
CA ALA A 148 -0.42 5.80 -5.54
C ALA A 148 -0.97 5.84 -6.96
N ASP A 149 -0.61 4.87 -7.75
CA ASP A 149 -1.13 4.58 -9.07
C ASP A 149 -2.14 3.45 -8.95
N SER A 150 -3.43 3.74 -8.97
CA SER A 150 -4.46 2.83 -8.49
C SER A 150 -5.67 2.72 -9.40
N TRP A 151 -6.29 1.55 -9.36
CA TRP A 151 -7.55 1.30 -10.05
C TRP A 151 -8.74 1.75 -9.21
N TYR A 152 -9.39 2.84 -9.62
CA TYR A 152 -10.63 3.32 -9.02
C TYR A 152 -11.83 2.71 -9.76
N HIS A 153 -12.68 1.99 -9.04
CA HIS A 153 -13.83 1.29 -9.64
C HIS A 153 -15.18 1.73 -9.07
N GLY A 154 -15.19 2.77 -8.22
CA GLY A 154 -16.41 3.37 -7.67
C GLY A 154 -17.17 2.53 -6.66
N GLY A 155 -16.73 1.31 -6.35
CA GLY A 155 -17.33 0.42 -5.36
C GLY A 155 -16.99 0.80 -3.92
N ASP A 156 -17.58 0.07 -2.96
CA ASP A 156 -17.33 0.32 -1.54
C ASP A 156 -15.91 -0.04 -1.11
N ASP A 157 -15.27 -0.95 -1.81
CA ASP A 157 -13.90 -1.41 -1.66
C ASP A 157 -12.90 -0.68 -2.58
N SER A 158 -13.32 0.40 -3.26
CA SER A 158 -12.41 1.22 -4.06
C SER A 158 -11.34 1.87 -3.20
N PRO A 159 -10.05 1.83 -3.60
CA PRO A 159 -8.95 2.40 -2.84
C PRO A 159 -9.04 3.92 -2.70
N GLU A 160 -9.80 4.60 -3.54
CA GLU A 160 -10.05 6.04 -3.48
C GLU A 160 -10.45 6.51 -2.06
N LYS A 161 -11.36 5.78 -1.40
CA LYS A 161 -11.81 6.12 -0.03
C LYS A 161 -10.68 6.06 0.99
N LEU A 162 -9.77 5.10 0.83
CA LEU A 162 -8.61 4.99 1.70
C LEU A 162 -7.68 6.20 1.49
N PHE A 163 -7.37 6.52 0.24
CA PHE A 163 -6.47 7.62 -0.10
C PHE A 163 -7.04 8.98 0.31
N ASP A 164 -8.32 9.26 0.02
CA ASP A 164 -9.01 10.48 0.45
C ASP A 164 -8.97 10.64 1.99
N ALA A 165 -9.22 9.56 2.74
CA ALA A 165 -9.19 9.58 4.20
C ALA A 165 -7.79 9.85 4.78
N HIS A 166 -6.72 9.60 4.00
CA HIS A 166 -5.32 9.79 4.40
C HIS A 166 -4.65 10.99 3.71
N GLY A 167 -5.45 11.94 3.20
CA GLY A 167 -4.96 13.21 2.69
C GLY A 167 -4.27 13.14 1.33
N TYR A 168 -4.58 12.13 0.52
CA TYR A 168 -4.16 12.12 -0.86
C TYR A 168 -5.08 13.00 -1.70
N GLU A 169 -4.50 13.67 -2.68
CA GLU A 169 -5.19 14.39 -3.74
C GLU A 169 -5.03 13.63 -5.06
N THR A 170 -6.14 13.30 -5.72
CA THR A 170 -6.08 12.71 -7.06
C THR A 170 -5.73 13.78 -8.07
N VAL A 171 -4.54 13.69 -8.67
CA VAL A 171 -3.99 14.69 -9.61
C VAL A 171 -4.23 14.32 -11.06
N HIS A 172 -4.46 13.04 -11.35
CA HIS A 172 -4.76 12.58 -12.71
C HIS A 172 -5.70 11.38 -12.69
N ARG A 173 -6.59 11.27 -13.70
CA ARG A 173 -7.48 10.14 -13.94
C ARG A 173 -7.66 9.91 -15.43
N ASP A 174 -7.60 8.65 -15.82
CA ASP A 174 -7.93 8.22 -17.18
C ASP A 174 -8.89 7.03 -17.15
N PRO A 175 -9.93 7.01 -18.00
CA PRO A 175 -10.80 5.86 -18.12
C PRO A 175 -10.03 4.61 -18.53
N ILE A 176 -10.30 3.49 -17.87
CA ILE A 176 -9.77 2.19 -18.30
C ILE A 176 -10.65 1.70 -19.45
N GLU A 177 -10.10 1.67 -20.68
CA GLU A 177 -10.80 1.15 -21.85
C GLU A 177 -10.92 -0.39 -21.77
N ARG A 178 -11.95 -0.85 -21.05
CA ARG A 178 -12.25 -2.28 -20.91
C ARG A 178 -13.73 -2.52 -21.16
N SER A 179 -14.07 -3.61 -21.84
CA SER A 179 -15.48 -3.98 -22.00
C SER A 179 -16.07 -4.40 -20.64
N ALA A 180 -17.35 -4.13 -20.42
CA ALA A 180 -18.04 -4.54 -19.18
C ALA A 180 -17.96 -6.05 -18.92
N ALA A 181 -17.87 -6.86 -19.97
CA ALA A 181 -17.75 -8.31 -19.86
C ALA A 181 -16.37 -8.78 -19.36
N GLU A 182 -15.37 -7.90 -19.45
CA GLU A 182 -13.98 -8.16 -19.00
C GLU A 182 -13.66 -7.48 -17.68
N CYS A 183 -14.57 -6.64 -17.16
CA CYS A 183 -14.39 -5.95 -15.90
C CYS A 183 -14.97 -6.79 -14.74
N PRO A 184 -14.15 -7.27 -13.80
CA PRO A 184 -14.63 -8.09 -12.68
C PRO A 184 -15.44 -7.29 -11.64
N LYS A 185 -15.43 -5.97 -11.70
CA LYS A 185 -16.09 -5.08 -10.72
C LYS A 185 -17.38 -4.43 -11.23
N CYS A 186 -17.61 -4.38 -12.56
CA CYS A 186 -18.76 -3.69 -13.15
C CYS A 186 -19.77 -4.69 -13.74
N GLU A 187 -21.04 -4.62 -13.31
CA GLU A 187 -22.13 -5.44 -13.86
C GLU A 187 -22.76 -4.86 -15.13
N GLY A 188 -22.30 -3.69 -15.61
CA GLY A 188 -22.87 -2.95 -16.73
C GLY A 188 -21.83 -2.20 -17.53
N GLU A 189 -22.06 -0.91 -17.77
CA GLU A 189 -21.05 -0.04 -18.37
C GLU A 189 -19.85 0.11 -17.41
N CYS A 190 -18.63 -0.07 -17.90
CA CYS A 190 -17.45 0.06 -17.07
C CYS A 190 -17.22 1.54 -16.74
N VAL A 191 -17.09 1.85 -15.44
CA VAL A 191 -16.82 3.19 -14.90
C VAL A 191 -15.46 3.27 -14.23
N CYS A 192 -14.62 2.28 -14.49
CA CYS A 192 -13.30 2.19 -13.87
C CYS A 192 -12.33 3.20 -14.47
N GLU A 193 -11.48 3.76 -13.61
CA GLU A 193 -10.44 4.71 -13.96
C GLU A 193 -9.10 4.26 -13.37
N GLY A 194 -8.02 4.45 -14.11
CA GLY A 194 -6.68 4.56 -13.54
C GLY A 194 -6.57 5.94 -12.88
N ALA A 195 -6.07 5.99 -11.68
CA ALA A 195 -5.95 7.24 -10.94
C ALA A 195 -4.56 7.37 -10.31
N LEU A 196 -3.96 8.56 -10.49
CA LEU A 196 -2.75 8.96 -9.79
C LEU A 196 -3.13 9.86 -8.62
N ALA A 197 -2.90 9.39 -7.42
CA ALA A 197 -3.14 10.13 -6.19
C ALA A 197 -1.79 10.44 -5.50
N VAL A 198 -1.66 11.63 -4.95
CA VAL A 198 -0.42 12.09 -4.30
C VAL A 198 -0.68 12.70 -2.94
N ARG A 199 0.28 12.57 -2.01
CA ARG A 199 0.25 13.16 -0.68
C ARG A 199 1.63 13.71 -0.32
N ARG A 200 1.71 14.99 0.08
CA ARG A 200 2.97 15.57 0.58
C ARG A 200 3.14 15.33 2.07
N VAL A 201 4.38 15.13 2.48
CA VAL A 201 4.72 15.09 3.89
C VAL A 201 4.61 16.52 4.46
N GLY A 202 3.85 16.67 5.56
CA GLY A 202 3.65 17.96 6.22
C GLY A 202 2.34 18.69 5.89
N ASP A 203 1.55 18.23 4.94
CA ASP A 203 0.24 18.85 4.62
C ASP A 203 -0.79 18.70 5.77
N ASP A 204 -0.58 17.77 6.69
CA ASP A 204 -1.46 17.54 7.87
C ASP A 204 -1.39 18.66 8.91
N GLU A 205 -0.39 19.53 8.88
CA GLU A 205 -0.25 20.64 9.86
C GLU A 205 -1.04 21.90 9.51
N GLY A 206 -1.68 21.96 8.33
CA GLY A 206 -2.39 23.14 7.79
C GLY A 206 -3.88 23.27 8.12
N GLY A 207 -4.52 22.27 8.73
CA GLY A 207 -5.99 22.20 8.94
C GLY A 207 -6.55 22.93 10.17
N ALA A 208 -5.74 23.59 10.97
CA ALA A 208 -6.21 24.31 12.17
C ALA A 208 -5.83 25.79 12.15
N GLY A 209 -6.71 26.60 11.56
CA GLY A 209 -6.78 28.00 11.97
C GLY A 209 -6.40 29.05 10.95
N THR A 210 -7.41 29.72 10.41
CA THR A 210 -7.53 31.17 10.65
C THR A 210 -8.92 31.64 10.20
N LEU A 211 -9.91 31.48 11.07
CA LEU A 211 -10.99 32.47 11.13
C LEU A 211 -10.38 33.75 11.66
N ARG A 212 -10.06 34.68 10.77
CA ARG A 212 -9.87 36.10 11.15
C ARG A 212 -11.10 36.87 10.71
N SER A 213 -11.66 37.47 11.71
CA SER A 213 -12.74 38.46 11.78
C SER A 213 -12.68 39.53 10.72
#